data_38ab85278078df87a9ec3c3b25a06ee2
#
_entry.id   38ab85278078df87a9ec3c3b25a06ee2
#
_cell.length_a   1.000
_cell.length_b   1.000
_cell.length_c   1.000
_cell.angle_alpha   90.00
_cell.angle_beta   90.00
_cell.angle_gamma   90.00
#
_symmetry.space_group_name_H-M   'P 1'
#
loop_
_entity.id
_entity.type
_entity.pdbx_description
1 polymer ?
#
loop_
_entity_poly.entity_id
_entity_poly.type
_entity_poly.pdbx_seq_one_letter_code
_entity_poly.pdbx_strand_id
1 'polypeptide(L)'
;MAIVHSQRSYVAQLSRLKVVETGYDLTLCCMEDTRKLVLDKIITWATNGPSQNNESNTYWIYGSPGIGKTALAHSISHSLHDQRQLIGAFFCQRDHERLSQTRNILPTLIYQLATMVPAFRRIVAKCLSDDHILSPGSIDQSFLLKLFELFTPPPKPTLAFVVDALDECGDNRSQKYILEALTGVAAQVPWLRIIITSRPESGIKRFFDNRAHLSELRCDLDADQDASEDLKRFAKHEFDLLAKARTLSTTWLENWLFDKVVSHANGLFIFITTVVRSLEYSGDPRESLMATLENPPGTNSLYELYTTILQQRIPPKNSHFKGFQRVIGVLLVSAPYRSLRKETIAELAGVEPTLVRSWMDFLAPLFYEDKNGIRVRHLSISDFFMSNEGSDYYVNPQNANIQLGITCLKIMVGQLRFNICNLKDSRFANASVQDLQSRIDKNIPDLVQYSCLYWSNHLCSTPENDDQHGREHLRKFIEGCYPLFWIEVLSLLGMVSIGAPSLRRVLRTRVKVSIAPARG
;
A
#
# COMPACT_ATOMS: atom_id res chain seq x y z
N MET A 1 -9.47 14.68 -39.86
CA MET A 1 -9.78 13.24 -39.63
C MET A 1 -8.54 12.40 -39.33
N ALA A 2 -7.42 12.46 -40.04
CA ALA A 2 -6.23 11.65 -39.78
C ALA A 2 -5.59 11.85 -38.36
N ILE A 3 -5.55 13.06 -37.82
CA ILE A 3 -4.99 13.37 -36.50
C ILE A 3 -5.85 12.77 -35.39
N VAL A 4 -7.17 12.80 -35.49
CA VAL A 4 -8.10 12.23 -34.50
C VAL A 4 -8.05 10.70 -34.52
N HIS A 5 -7.89 10.10 -35.69
CA HIS A 5 -7.73 8.63 -35.84
C HIS A 5 -6.39 8.16 -35.21
N SER A 6 -5.32 8.90 -35.43
CA SER A 6 -4.01 8.66 -34.85
C SER A 6 -4.02 8.77 -33.31
N GLN A 7 -4.69 9.76 -32.75
CA GLN A 7 -4.80 9.91 -31.29
C GLN A 7 -5.61 8.77 -30.63
N ARG A 8 -6.71 8.33 -31.24
CA ARG A 8 -7.48 7.18 -30.74
C ARG A 8 -6.67 5.89 -30.79
N SER A 9 -5.85 5.69 -31.81
CA SER A 9 -4.95 4.55 -31.93
C SER A 9 -3.90 4.54 -30.82
N TYR A 10 -3.27 5.68 -30.47
CA TYR A 10 -2.28 5.76 -29.39
C TYR A 10 -2.89 5.48 -28.02
N VAL A 11 -4.11 5.98 -27.73
CA VAL A 11 -4.81 5.70 -26.47
C VAL A 11 -5.09 4.21 -26.32
N ALA A 12 -5.53 3.55 -27.40
CA ALA A 12 -5.77 2.10 -27.40
C ALA A 12 -4.48 1.29 -27.18
N GLN A 13 -3.35 1.73 -27.70
CA GLN A 13 -2.05 1.07 -27.47
C GLN A 13 -1.58 1.26 -26.01
N LEU A 14 -1.65 2.49 -25.50
CA LEU A 14 -1.22 2.79 -24.13
C LEU A 14 -2.09 2.10 -23.07
N SER A 15 -3.37 1.81 -23.34
CA SER A 15 -4.23 1.07 -22.42
C SER A 15 -3.74 -0.34 -22.12
N ARG A 16 -2.89 -0.92 -22.99
CA ARG A 16 -2.23 -2.21 -22.75
C ARG A 16 -1.27 -2.19 -21.56
N LEU A 17 -0.77 -1.01 -21.17
CA LEU A 17 0.12 -0.87 -20.01
C LEU A 17 -0.60 -1.15 -18.68
N LYS A 18 -1.95 -1.11 -18.66
CA LYS A 18 -2.78 -1.37 -17.46
C LYS A 18 -2.31 -0.58 -16.22
N VAL A 19 -2.06 0.70 -16.42
CA VAL A 19 -1.49 1.61 -15.43
C VAL A 19 -2.34 1.74 -14.16
N VAL A 20 -1.70 2.17 -13.08
CA VAL A 20 -2.37 2.52 -11.82
C VAL A 20 -2.41 4.04 -11.71
N GLU A 21 -3.54 4.57 -11.29
CA GLU A 21 -3.64 5.98 -10.96
C GLU A 21 -2.84 6.25 -9.67
N THR A 22 -1.80 7.03 -9.79
CA THR A 22 -0.90 7.42 -8.71
C THR A 22 -0.20 8.73 -9.08
N GLY A 23 0.13 9.53 -8.08
CA GLY A 23 0.79 10.81 -8.25
C GLY A 23 1.02 11.47 -6.89
N TYR A 24 1.68 12.62 -6.87
CA TYR A 24 1.88 13.36 -5.63
C TYR A 24 0.61 14.13 -5.23
N ASP A 25 0.46 14.36 -3.93
CA ASP A 25 -0.64 15.09 -3.30
C ASP A 25 -0.06 16.25 -2.47
N LEU A 26 -0.53 17.47 -2.75
CA LEU A 26 -0.07 18.68 -2.07
C LEU A 26 -0.39 18.69 -0.57
N THR A 27 -1.45 18.00 -0.16
CA THR A 27 -1.85 17.90 1.24
C THR A 27 -0.94 17.00 2.07
N LEU A 28 -0.11 16.19 1.40
CA LEU A 28 0.83 15.26 2.01
C LEU A 28 2.29 15.76 1.95
N CYS A 29 2.54 16.95 1.41
CA CYS A 29 3.87 17.56 1.39
C CYS A 29 4.38 17.88 2.80
N CYS A 30 5.68 18.05 2.93
CA CYS A 30 6.28 18.56 4.16
C CYS A 30 5.63 19.91 4.54
N MET A 31 5.43 20.12 5.83
CA MET A 31 5.00 21.42 6.33
C MET A 31 6.05 22.48 5.93
N GLU A 32 5.59 23.67 5.62
CA GLU A 32 6.46 24.81 5.29
C GLU A 32 7.53 24.99 6.37
N ASP A 33 8.73 25.31 5.96
CA ASP A 33 9.91 25.48 6.82
C ASP A 33 10.45 24.19 7.49
N THR A 34 9.96 23.00 7.11
CA THR A 34 10.55 21.73 7.54
C THR A 34 11.29 21.03 6.41
N ARG A 35 12.34 20.26 6.75
CA ARG A 35 13.18 19.49 5.80
C ARG A 35 13.81 20.32 4.67
N LYS A 36 13.95 21.65 4.83
CA LYS A 36 14.45 22.54 3.79
C LYS A 36 15.82 22.14 3.26
N LEU A 37 16.78 21.90 4.13
CA LEU A 37 18.15 21.55 3.71
C LEU A 37 18.20 20.25 2.92
N VAL A 38 17.43 19.24 3.36
CA VAL A 38 17.33 17.96 2.65
C VAL A 38 16.65 18.15 1.30
N LEU A 39 15.55 18.91 1.24
CA LEU A 39 14.82 19.20 0.01
C LEU A 39 15.72 19.95 -0.98
N ASP A 40 16.36 21.03 -0.56
CA ASP A 40 17.23 21.85 -1.40
C ASP A 40 18.40 21.04 -1.97
N LYS A 41 19.00 20.18 -1.16
CA LYS A 41 20.08 19.28 -1.60
C LYS A 41 19.61 18.33 -2.70
N ILE A 42 18.47 17.67 -2.49
CA ILE A 42 17.95 16.68 -3.43
C ILE A 42 17.46 17.34 -4.71
N ILE A 43 16.74 18.46 -4.60
CA ILE A 43 16.22 19.20 -5.76
C ILE A 43 17.38 19.78 -6.58
N THR A 44 18.38 20.38 -5.92
CA THR A 44 19.57 20.88 -6.60
C THR A 44 20.28 19.77 -7.36
N TRP A 45 20.49 18.61 -6.75
CA TRP A 45 21.06 17.45 -7.45
C TRP A 45 20.18 16.98 -8.62
N ALA A 46 18.87 16.91 -8.41
CA ALA A 46 17.94 16.39 -9.43
C ALA A 46 17.83 17.35 -10.64
N THR A 47 18.02 18.65 -10.45
CA THR A 47 17.83 19.68 -11.48
C THR A 47 19.12 20.11 -12.17
N ASN A 48 20.27 19.90 -11.54
CA ASN A 48 21.58 20.18 -12.14
C ASN A 48 21.89 19.15 -13.23
N GLY A 49 22.56 19.59 -14.28
CA GLY A 49 23.01 18.73 -15.38
C GLY A 49 23.91 17.59 -14.90
N PRO A 50 24.17 16.59 -15.76
CA PRO A 50 25.04 15.49 -15.41
C PRO A 50 26.38 16.01 -14.93
N SER A 51 26.78 15.57 -13.75
CA SER A 51 28.09 15.92 -13.19
C SER A 51 29.18 15.33 -14.07
N GLN A 52 30.29 16.08 -14.26
CA GLN A 52 31.46 15.61 -15.00
C GLN A 52 32.21 14.48 -14.26
N ASN A 53 31.81 14.16 -13.02
CA ASN A 53 32.55 13.31 -12.08
C ASN A 53 31.93 11.91 -11.85
N ASN A 54 31.29 11.26 -12.82
CA ASN A 54 30.71 9.92 -12.64
C ASN A 54 29.76 9.77 -11.44
N GLU A 55 29.09 10.84 -11.00
CA GLU A 55 28.08 10.76 -9.93
C GLU A 55 26.89 9.89 -10.36
N SER A 56 26.37 9.12 -9.42
CA SER A 56 25.18 8.30 -9.65
C SER A 56 23.98 9.15 -10.11
N ASN A 57 23.18 8.61 -11.02
CA ASN A 57 21.90 9.19 -11.42
C ASN A 57 20.73 8.69 -10.53
N THR A 58 21.04 8.01 -9.42
CA THR A 58 20.04 7.47 -8.49
C THR A 58 20.29 8.01 -7.09
N TYR A 59 19.26 8.54 -6.46
CA TYR A 59 19.26 9.03 -5.08
C TYR A 59 18.38 8.14 -4.20
N TRP A 60 18.92 7.60 -3.11
CA TRP A 60 18.18 6.79 -2.16
C TRP A 60 17.98 7.52 -0.83
N ILE A 61 16.71 7.74 -0.47
CA ILE A 61 16.30 8.37 0.77
C ILE A 61 15.72 7.28 1.68
N TYR A 62 16.28 7.11 2.86
CA TYR A 62 15.82 6.06 3.77
C TYR A 62 15.75 6.53 5.22
N GLY A 63 15.09 5.73 6.06
CA GLY A 63 14.94 6.00 7.49
C GLY A 63 13.77 5.25 8.09
N SER A 64 13.59 5.41 9.38
CA SER A 64 12.58 4.76 10.21
C SER A 64 11.14 5.02 9.76
N PRO A 65 10.19 4.13 10.08
CA PRO A 65 8.77 4.37 9.83
C PRO A 65 8.31 5.66 10.52
N GLY A 66 7.59 6.53 9.77
CA GLY A 66 7.01 7.75 10.35
C GLY A 66 7.95 8.95 10.46
N ILE A 67 9.19 8.85 9.93
CA ILE A 67 10.15 9.95 9.90
C ILE A 67 9.89 11.02 8.82
N GLY A 68 8.89 10.80 7.94
CA GLY A 68 8.47 11.76 6.92
C GLY A 68 8.98 11.50 5.51
N LYS A 69 9.43 10.27 5.14
CA LYS A 69 9.88 9.91 3.79
C LYS A 69 8.86 10.24 2.69
N THR A 70 7.63 9.85 2.90
CA THR A 70 6.54 10.07 1.94
C THR A 70 6.22 11.55 1.78
N ALA A 71 6.21 12.33 2.87
CA ALA A 71 6.02 13.79 2.79
C ALA A 71 7.14 14.44 1.97
N LEU A 72 8.38 13.99 2.18
CA LEU A 72 9.54 14.43 1.41
C LEU A 72 9.39 14.07 -0.08
N ALA A 73 8.95 12.85 -0.41
CA ALA A 73 8.71 12.42 -1.79
C ALA A 73 7.62 13.25 -2.49
N HIS A 74 6.53 13.59 -1.78
CA HIS A 74 5.49 14.49 -2.30
C HIS A 74 6.05 15.88 -2.57
N SER A 75 6.81 16.47 -1.63
CA SER A 75 7.43 17.79 -1.78
C SER A 75 8.44 17.84 -2.92
N ILE A 76 9.29 16.82 -3.06
CA ILE A 76 10.24 16.69 -4.17
C ILE A 76 9.48 16.61 -5.50
N SER A 77 8.45 15.77 -5.56
CA SER A 77 7.64 15.59 -6.78
C SER A 77 6.95 16.90 -7.18
N HIS A 78 6.39 17.64 -6.22
CA HIS A 78 5.78 18.93 -6.46
C HIS A 78 6.81 19.93 -7.01
N SER A 79 7.95 20.09 -6.35
CA SER A 79 9.01 21.02 -6.78
C SER A 79 9.56 20.70 -8.18
N LEU A 80 9.77 19.41 -8.48
CA LEU A 80 10.21 18.96 -9.81
C LEU A 80 9.12 19.14 -10.87
N HIS A 81 7.86 19.01 -10.51
CA HIS A 81 6.74 19.26 -11.42
C HIS A 81 6.65 20.73 -11.81
N ASP A 82 6.75 21.66 -10.84
CA ASP A 82 6.75 23.11 -11.08
C ASP A 82 7.89 23.54 -11.99
N GLN A 83 9.04 22.89 -11.84
CA GLN A 83 10.20 23.09 -12.71
C GLN A 83 10.10 22.34 -14.05
N ARG A 84 9.00 21.59 -14.28
CA ARG A 84 8.77 20.76 -15.47
C ARG A 84 9.87 19.70 -15.69
N GLN A 85 10.41 19.15 -14.60
CA GLN A 85 11.42 18.09 -14.62
C GLN A 85 10.92 16.75 -14.08
N LEU A 86 9.77 16.71 -13.40
CA LEU A 86 9.11 15.46 -13.04
C LEU A 86 8.48 14.82 -14.29
N ILE A 87 8.87 13.60 -14.61
CA ILE A 87 8.33 12.82 -15.76
C ILE A 87 7.51 11.61 -15.32
N GLY A 88 7.49 11.34 -14.04
CA GLY A 88 6.61 10.35 -13.44
C GLY A 88 6.89 10.13 -11.97
N ALA A 89 5.84 9.70 -11.25
CA ALA A 89 5.94 9.37 -9.84
C ALA A 89 5.07 8.14 -9.53
N PHE A 90 5.57 7.25 -8.67
CA PHE A 90 4.83 6.09 -8.19
C PHE A 90 4.93 6.03 -6.66
N PHE A 91 3.78 6.10 -5.99
CA PHE A 91 3.68 6.02 -4.53
C PHE A 91 3.16 4.63 -4.15
N CYS A 92 4.07 3.81 -3.62
CA CYS A 92 3.73 2.47 -3.17
C CYS A 92 2.84 2.51 -1.93
N GLN A 93 1.91 1.56 -1.83
CA GLN A 93 1.03 1.41 -0.67
C GLN A 93 0.75 -0.07 -0.44
N ARG A 94 1.18 -0.61 0.70
CA ARG A 94 1.04 -2.03 1.04
C ARG A 94 -0.42 -2.48 1.14
N ASP A 95 -1.31 -1.60 1.58
CA ASP A 95 -2.73 -1.81 1.77
C ASP A 95 -3.58 -1.46 0.53
N HIS A 96 -2.96 -1.34 -0.64
CA HIS A 96 -3.66 -1.07 -1.89
C HIS A 96 -3.35 -2.15 -2.93
N GLU A 97 -4.39 -2.84 -3.44
CA GLU A 97 -4.29 -3.99 -4.34
C GLU A 97 -3.29 -3.83 -5.50
N ARG A 98 -3.24 -2.66 -6.11
CA ARG A 98 -2.42 -2.39 -7.29
C ARG A 98 -1.14 -1.62 -6.99
N LEU A 99 -1.14 -0.73 -5.99
CA LEU A 99 0.03 0.06 -5.60
C LEU A 99 1.03 -0.75 -4.78
N SER A 100 0.63 -1.92 -4.24
CA SER A 100 1.51 -2.88 -3.59
C SER A 100 2.24 -3.83 -4.55
N GLN A 101 2.04 -3.68 -5.87
CA GLN A 101 2.59 -4.63 -6.85
C GLN A 101 3.68 -3.97 -7.71
N THR A 102 4.91 -4.44 -7.55
CA THR A 102 6.08 -3.94 -8.28
C THR A 102 5.92 -3.96 -9.81
N ARG A 103 5.20 -4.94 -10.35
CA ARG A 103 4.92 -5.04 -11.80
C ARG A 103 4.18 -3.83 -12.39
N ASN A 104 3.55 -3.00 -11.55
CA ASN A 104 2.82 -1.82 -11.99
C ASN A 104 3.69 -0.56 -12.03
N ILE A 105 4.89 -0.56 -11.42
CA ILE A 105 5.76 0.61 -11.32
C ILE A 105 6.21 1.07 -12.72
N LEU A 106 6.96 0.25 -13.45
CA LEU A 106 7.51 0.62 -14.74
C LEU A 106 6.44 0.97 -15.78
N PRO A 107 5.36 0.18 -15.96
CA PRO A 107 4.28 0.55 -16.88
C PRO A 107 3.65 1.90 -16.57
N THR A 108 3.47 2.22 -15.28
CA THR A 108 2.86 3.48 -14.84
C THR A 108 3.78 4.67 -15.13
N LEU A 109 5.07 4.56 -14.82
CA LEU A 109 6.05 5.61 -15.11
C LEU A 109 6.18 5.86 -16.61
N ILE A 110 6.23 4.80 -17.45
CA ILE A 110 6.24 4.93 -18.90
C ILE A 110 4.99 5.65 -19.41
N TYR A 111 3.82 5.29 -18.88
CA TYR A 111 2.56 5.90 -19.27
C TYR A 111 2.52 7.39 -18.91
N GLN A 112 2.94 7.77 -17.70
CA GLN A 112 2.99 9.15 -17.26
C GLN A 112 3.88 9.99 -18.18
N LEU A 113 5.09 9.52 -18.49
CA LEU A 113 5.98 10.17 -19.45
C LEU A 113 5.36 10.25 -20.85
N ALA A 114 4.74 9.18 -21.34
CA ALA A 114 4.07 9.16 -22.64
C ALA A 114 2.86 10.12 -22.70
N THR A 115 2.22 10.37 -21.58
CA THR A 115 1.12 11.34 -21.48
C THR A 115 1.62 12.77 -21.58
N MET A 116 2.76 13.06 -20.95
CA MET A 116 3.37 14.40 -20.93
C MET A 116 4.10 14.74 -22.24
N VAL A 117 4.76 13.75 -22.88
CA VAL A 117 5.63 14.00 -24.04
C VAL A 117 5.11 13.30 -25.28
N PRO A 118 4.49 14.03 -26.24
CA PRO A 118 3.92 13.45 -27.45
C PRO A 118 4.91 12.68 -28.32
N ALA A 119 6.18 13.10 -28.36
CA ALA A 119 7.24 12.37 -29.07
C ALA A 119 7.48 10.99 -28.47
N PHE A 120 7.60 10.91 -27.13
CA PHE A 120 7.77 9.63 -26.42
C PHE A 120 6.54 8.73 -26.55
N ARG A 121 5.32 9.31 -26.51
CA ARG A 121 4.07 8.59 -26.75
C ARG A 121 4.08 7.79 -28.05
N ARG A 122 4.56 8.42 -29.15
CA ARG A 122 4.66 7.75 -30.46
C ARG A 122 5.60 6.57 -30.44
N ILE A 123 6.74 6.71 -29.75
CA ILE A 123 7.74 5.65 -29.58
C ILE A 123 7.13 4.48 -28.82
N VAL A 124 6.53 4.74 -27.65
CA VAL A 124 5.90 3.70 -26.81
C VAL A 124 4.79 2.98 -27.59
N ALA A 125 3.88 3.72 -28.26
CA ALA A 125 2.81 3.12 -29.02
C ALA A 125 3.32 2.24 -30.17
N LYS A 126 4.39 2.65 -30.85
CA LYS A 126 5.04 1.83 -31.89
C LYS A 126 5.63 0.55 -31.30
N CYS A 127 6.43 0.65 -30.22
CA CYS A 127 7.03 -0.52 -29.58
C CYS A 127 5.97 -1.52 -29.07
N LEU A 128 4.84 -1.01 -28.53
CA LEU A 128 3.73 -1.86 -28.08
C LEU A 128 2.93 -2.47 -29.26
N SER A 129 2.93 -1.84 -30.46
CA SER A 129 2.31 -2.39 -31.66
C SER A 129 3.14 -3.48 -32.28
N ASP A 130 4.46 -3.31 -32.27
CA ASP A 130 5.41 -4.25 -32.87
C ASP A 130 5.52 -5.54 -32.03
N ASP A 131 5.19 -5.48 -30.73
CA ASP A 131 5.22 -6.62 -29.81
C ASP A 131 3.83 -6.94 -29.25
N HIS A 132 3.13 -7.85 -29.92
CA HIS A 132 1.78 -8.28 -29.53
C HIS A 132 1.74 -9.18 -28.28
N ILE A 133 2.89 -9.74 -27.86
CA ILE A 133 3.00 -10.68 -26.74
C ILE A 133 3.36 -9.95 -25.43
N LEU A 134 3.82 -8.70 -25.52
CA LEU A 134 4.26 -7.93 -24.37
C LEU A 134 3.11 -7.72 -23.38
N SER A 135 3.25 -8.26 -22.18
CA SER A 135 2.37 -8.03 -21.03
C SER A 135 2.96 -6.95 -20.12
N PRO A 136 2.16 -6.27 -19.30
CA PRO A 136 2.69 -5.29 -18.32
C PRO A 136 3.77 -5.86 -17.39
N GLY A 137 3.71 -7.16 -17.07
CA GLY A 137 4.72 -7.85 -16.27
C GLY A 137 6.01 -8.21 -17.00
N SER A 138 6.07 -7.98 -18.32
CA SER A 138 7.27 -8.23 -19.16
C SER A 138 8.07 -6.94 -19.42
N ILE A 139 7.65 -5.81 -18.86
CA ILE A 139 8.38 -4.54 -19.00
C ILE A 139 9.55 -4.58 -18.04
N ASP A 140 10.75 -4.61 -18.60
CA ASP A 140 12.02 -4.72 -17.90
C ASP A 140 13.00 -3.59 -18.27
N GLN A 141 14.22 -3.69 -17.76
CA GLN A 141 15.29 -2.75 -18.06
C GLN A 141 15.56 -2.63 -19.57
N SER A 142 15.58 -3.74 -20.30
CA SER A 142 15.88 -3.75 -21.73
C SER A 142 14.82 -3.02 -22.54
N PHE A 143 13.54 -3.17 -22.16
CA PHE A 143 12.45 -2.43 -22.79
C PHE A 143 12.54 -0.93 -22.52
N LEU A 144 12.87 -0.52 -21.29
CA LEU A 144 13.10 0.88 -20.96
C LEU A 144 14.26 1.49 -21.74
N LEU A 145 15.39 0.80 -21.81
CA LEU A 145 16.56 1.26 -22.58
C LEU A 145 16.20 1.44 -24.06
N LYS A 146 15.53 0.48 -24.66
CA LYS A 146 15.05 0.59 -26.04
C LYS A 146 14.16 1.83 -26.26
N LEU A 147 13.27 2.14 -25.30
CA LEU A 147 12.44 3.34 -25.39
C LEU A 147 13.28 4.63 -25.32
N PHE A 148 14.24 4.69 -24.40
CA PHE A 148 15.06 5.87 -24.19
C PHE A 148 16.16 6.06 -25.25
N GLU A 149 16.65 5.00 -25.88
CA GLU A 149 17.52 5.09 -27.07
C GLU A 149 16.83 5.76 -28.26
N LEU A 150 15.53 5.53 -28.40
CA LEU A 150 14.71 6.13 -29.47
C LEU A 150 14.22 7.54 -29.13
N PHE A 151 14.37 7.97 -27.87
CA PHE A 151 13.83 9.22 -27.37
C PHE A 151 14.90 10.29 -27.23
N THR A 152 14.70 11.41 -27.93
CA THR A 152 15.49 12.61 -27.73
C THR A 152 14.77 13.48 -26.68
N PRO A 153 15.36 13.69 -25.49
CA PRO A 153 14.72 14.47 -24.44
C PRO A 153 14.59 15.95 -24.84
N PRO A 154 13.63 16.68 -24.26
CA PRO A 154 13.56 18.13 -24.43
C PRO A 154 14.84 18.80 -23.89
N PRO A 155 15.15 20.04 -24.29
CA PRO A 155 16.40 20.73 -23.97
C PRO A 155 16.44 21.20 -22.51
N LYS A 156 16.26 20.27 -21.58
CA LYS A 156 16.45 20.45 -20.13
C LYS A 156 17.60 19.55 -19.67
N PRO A 157 18.35 19.99 -18.66
CA PRO A 157 19.56 19.24 -18.25
C PRO A 157 19.21 17.85 -17.72
N THR A 158 18.08 17.69 -17.01
CA THR A 158 17.68 16.42 -16.41
C THR A 158 16.16 16.30 -16.30
N LEU A 159 15.68 15.05 -16.27
CA LEU A 159 14.30 14.67 -16.02
C LEU A 159 14.27 13.57 -14.95
N ALA A 160 13.28 13.57 -14.07
CA ALA A 160 13.27 12.71 -12.90
C ALA A 160 12.02 11.80 -12.79
N PHE A 161 12.24 10.56 -12.34
CA PHE A 161 11.24 9.70 -11.75
C PHE A 161 11.37 9.67 -10.23
N VAL A 162 10.22 9.60 -9.55
CA VAL A 162 10.15 9.42 -8.09
C VAL A 162 9.41 8.11 -7.80
N VAL A 163 10.00 7.26 -6.96
CA VAL A 163 9.36 6.03 -6.45
C VAL A 163 9.39 6.08 -4.94
N ASP A 164 8.21 6.29 -4.33
CA ASP A 164 8.07 6.38 -2.88
C ASP A 164 7.74 5.03 -2.26
N ALA A 165 8.27 4.79 -1.05
CA ALA A 165 7.98 3.65 -0.20
C ALA A 165 8.13 2.28 -0.89
N LEU A 166 9.25 2.06 -1.59
CA LEU A 166 9.49 0.83 -2.34
C LEU A 166 9.40 -0.44 -1.46
N ASP A 167 9.72 -0.36 -0.16
CA ASP A 167 9.56 -1.43 0.82
C ASP A 167 8.10 -1.87 1.02
N GLU A 168 7.14 -1.05 0.62
CA GLU A 168 5.71 -1.36 0.69
C GLU A 168 5.18 -2.12 -0.56
N CYS A 169 6.04 -2.40 -1.52
CA CYS A 169 5.66 -2.94 -2.82
C CYS A 169 6.34 -4.29 -3.09
N GLY A 170 5.57 -5.35 -3.22
CA GLY A 170 6.05 -6.69 -3.56
C GLY A 170 6.87 -7.38 -2.47
N ASP A 171 7.72 -8.29 -2.88
CA ASP A 171 8.66 -9.03 -2.05
C ASP A 171 10.12 -8.64 -2.38
N ASN A 172 11.07 -9.12 -1.59
CA ASN A 172 12.49 -8.83 -1.77
C ASN A 172 13.01 -9.13 -3.18
N ARG A 173 12.47 -10.16 -3.86
CA ARG A 173 12.90 -10.53 -5.21
C ARG A 173 12.39 -9.54 -6.24
N SER A 174 11.13 -9.18 -6.16
CA SER A 174 10.50 -8.23 -7.08
C SER A 174 10.99 -6.80 -6.85
N GLN A 175 11.26 -6.40 -5.60
CA GLN A 175 11.92 -5.13 -5.26
C GLN A 175 13.31 -5.04 -5.87
N LYS A 176 14.11 -6.10 -5.71
CA LYS A 176 15.45 -6.17 -6.34
C LYS A 176 15.38 -6.02 -7.85
N TYR A 177 14.41 -6.68 -8.50
CA TYR A 177 14.20 -6.58 -9.95
C TYR A 177 13.91 -5.13 -10.38
N ILE A 178 13.04 -4.42 -9.68
CA ILE A 178 12.73 -3.01 -9.96
C ILE A 178 13.93 -2.10 -9.71
N LEU A 179 14.67 -2.32 -8.63
CA LEU A 179 15.90 -1.58 -8.35
C LEU A 179 16.94 -1.78 -9.47
N GLU A 180 17.14 -3.01 -9.92
CA GLU A 180 18.06 -3.31 -11.04
C GLU A 180 17.61 -2.62 -12.33
N ALA A 181 16.31 -2.65 -12.63
CA ALA A 181 15.78 -2.00 -13.83
C ALA A 181 15.98 -0.47 -13.80
N LEU A 182 15.57 0.18 -12.71
CA LEU A 182 15.63 1.63 -12.57
C LEU A 182 17.08 2.15 -12.52
N THR A 183 17.93 1.57 -11.67
CA THR A 183 19.32 2.01 -11.52
C THR A 183 20.15 1.69 -12.75
N GLY A 184 19.89 0.55 -13.39
CA GLY A 184 20.57 0.16 -14.62
C GLY A 184 20.23 1.06 -15.81
N VAL A 185 19.00 1.54 -15.90
CA VAL A 185 18.59 2.54 -16.90
C VAL A 185 19.22 3.90 -16.58
N ALA A 186 19.15 4.33 -15.32
CA ALA A 186 19.74 5.61 -14.91
C ALA A 186 21.25 5.68 -15.17
N ALA A 187 21.97 4.57 -15.05
CA ALA A 187 23.39 4.50 -15.35
C ALA A 187 23.73 4.70 -16.86
N GLN A 188 22.80 4.39 -17.75
CA GLN A 188 23.00 4.48 -19.19
C GLN A 188 22.34 5.71 -19.83
N VAL A 189 21.46 6.40 -19.10
CA VAL A 189 20.70 7.56 -19.58
C VAL A 189 21.10 8.81 -18.81
N PRO A 190 22.05 9.61 -19.29
CA PRO A 190 22.70 10.70 -18.52
C PRO A 190 21.72 11.79 -18.02
N TRP A 191 20.63 12.02 -18.74
CA TRP A 191 19.64 13.03 -18.40
C TRP A 191 18.56 12.51 -17.43
N LEU A 192 18.53 11.21 -17.10
CA LEU A 192 17.52 10.61 -16.23
C LEU A 192 18.00 10.60 -14.78
N ARG A 193 17.18 11.09 -13.88
CA ARG A 193 17.36 11.02 -12.43
C ARG A 193 16.30 10.08 -11.83
N ILE A 194 16.72 9.24 -10.89
CA ILE A 194 15.83 8.35 -10.15
C ILE A 194 15.92 8.68 -8.67
N ILE A 195 14.79 8.98 -8.05
CA ILE A 195 14.67 9.21 -6.61
C ILE A 195 13.83 8.08 -6.02
N ILE A 196 14.38 7.38 -5.05
CA ILE A 196 13.72 6.23 -4.40
C ILE A 196 13.68 6.49 -2.91
N THR A 197 12.51 6.32 -2.29
CA THR A 197 12.41 6.29 -0.84
C THR A 197 12.06 4.88 -0.37
N SER A 198 12.57 4.49 0.80
CA SER A 198 12.21 3.22 1.45
C SER A 198 12.64 3.17 2.91
N ARG A 199 12.18 2.17 3.64
CA ARG A 199 12.87 1.74 4.87
C ARG A 199 14.19 1.06 4.50
N PRO A 200 15.19 1.06 5.40
CA PRO A 200 16.46 0.35 5.17
C PRO A 200 16.31 -1.17 5.41
N GLU A 201 15.30 -1.80 4.79
CA GLU A 201 15.12 -3.25 4.86
C GLU A 201 16.33 -3.99 4.30
N SER A 202 16.64 -5.16 4.85
CA SER A 202 17.87 -5.90 4.58
C SER A 202 18.12 -6.16 3.09
N GLY A 203 17.07 -6.40 2.30
CA GLY A 203 17.14 -6.62 0.85
C GLY A 203 17.55 -5.35 0.09
N ILE A 204 16.85 -4.24 0.36
CA ILE A 204 17.08 -2.94 -0.27
C ILE A 204 18.43 -2.37 0.17
N LYS A 205 18.71 -2.37 1.47
CA LYS A 205 19.98 -1.88 2.01
C LYS A 205 21.17 -2.60 1.38
N ARG A 206 21.14 -3.95 1.34
CA ARG A 206 22.19 -4.76 0.71
C ARG A 206 22.34 -4.46 -0.78
N PHE A 207 21.24 -4.14 -1.48
CA PHE A 207 21.31 -3.76 -2.88
C PHE A 207 22.16 -2.51 -3.09
N PHE A 208 21.94 -1.47 -2.29
CA PHE A 208 22.70 -0.22 -2.37
C PHE A 208 24.13 -0.37 -1.80
N ASP A 209 24.32 -1.11 -0.70
CA ASP A 209 25.64 -1.29 -0.06
C ASP A 209 26.64 -2.03 -0.97
N ASN A 210 26.17 -2.97 -1.77
CA ASN A 210 27.02 -3.75 -2.68
C ASN A 210 27.37 -3.04 -4.00
N ARG A 211 26.95 -1.77 -4.17
CA ARG A 211 27.19 -0.99 -5.41
C ARG A 211 27.83 0.35 -5.08
N ALA A 212 29.16 0.41 -5.17
CA ALA A 212 29.94 1.60 -4.80
C ALA A 212 29.44 2.87 -5.50
N HIS A 213 29.11 2.80 -6.79
CA HIS A 213 28.60 3.96 -7.55
C HIS A 213 27.21 4.46 -7.09
N LEU A 214 26.46 3.67 -6.31
CA LEU A 214 25.18 4.09 -5.69
C LEU A 214 25.35 4.54 -4.24
N SER A 215 26.54 4.38 -3.65
CA SER A 215 26.76 4.64 -2.23
C SER A 215 26.88 6.13 -1.88
N GLU A 216 27.19 6.97 -2.85
CA GLU A 216 27.48 8.40 -2.61
C GLU A 216 26.22 9.26 -2.47
N LEU A 217 25.14 8.89 -3.16
CA LEU A 217 23.88 9.64 -3.16
C LEU A 217 22.83 8.98 -2.27
N ARG A 218 23.05 9.09 -0.97
CA ARG A 218 22.14 8.56 0.06
C ARG A 218 21.78 9.63 1.06
N CYS A 219 20.55 9.57 1.55
CA CYS A 219 20.08 10.39 2.64
C CYS A 219 19.49 9.50 3.73
N ASP A 220 20.19 9.40 4.83
CA ASP A 220 19.70 8.79 6.07
C ASP A 220 18.95 9.85 6.87
N LEU A 221 17.63 9.75 6.91
CA LEU A 221 16.80 10.69 7.64
C LEU A 221 16.86 10.51 9.16
N ASP A 222 17.27 9.32 9.64
CA ASP A 222 17.47 9.08 11.07
C ASP A 222 18.74 9.77 11.58
N ALA A 223 19.70 10.03 10.70
CA ALA A 223 20.95 10.74 11.01
C ALA A 223 20.87 12.26 10.77
N ASP A 224 19.72 12.78 10.33
CA ASP A 224 19.55 14.20 10.04
C ASP A 224 19.55 15.05 11.33
N GLN A 225 20.55 15.91 11.48
CA GLN A 225 20.74 16.75 12.69
C GLN A 225 19.66 17.81 12.85
N ASP A 226 19.06 18.29 11.77
CA ASP A 226 18.02 19.32 11.80
C ASP A 226 16.63 18.75 12.09
N ALA A 227 16.48 17.42 12.07
CA ALA A 227 15.20 16.74 12.27
C ALA A 227 14.53 17.11 13.61
N SER A 228 15.31 17.40 14.65
CA SER A 228 14.77 17.75 15.98
C SER A 228 14.07 19.11 15.97
N GLU A 229 14.65 20.11 15.32
CA GLU A 229 14.06 21.46 15.23
C GLU A 229 12.85 21.45 14.29
N ASP A 230 12.90 20.70 13.20
CA ASP A 230 11.76 20.51 12.31
C ASP A 230 10.60 19.83 13.01
N LEU A 231 10.89 18.81 13.83
CA LEU A 231 9.88 18.13 14.64
C LEU A 231 9.23 19.07 15.67
N LYS A 232 10.00 19.95 16.31
CA LYS A 232 9.47 20.97 17.23
C LYS A 232 8.54 21.95 16.51
N ARG A 233 8.95 22.45 15.34
CA ARG A 233 8.10 23.33 14.53
C ARG A 233 6.81 22.65 14.13
N PHE A 234 6.89 21.42 13.65
CA PHE A 234 5.73 20.61 13.28
C PHE A 234 4.82 20.36 14.49
N ALA A 235 5.38 19.93 15.62
CA ALA A 235 4.61 19.67 16.84
C ALA A 235 3.88 20.94 17.30
N LYS A 236 4.56 22.08 17.33
CA LYS A 236 3.95 23.35 17.68
C LYS A 236 2.77 23.69 16.79
N HIS A 237 2.94 23.55 15.47
CA HIS A 237 1.88 23.78 14.50
C HIS A 237 0.66 22.90 14.75
N GLU A 238 0.87 21.59 14.92
CA GLU A 238 -0.22 20.62 15.14
C GLU A 238 -0.97 20.88 16.47
N PHE A 239 -0.24 21.19 17.55
CA PHE A 239 -0.87 21.52 18.82
C PHE A 239 -1.58 22.87 18.78
N ASP A 240 -1.11 23.85 18.04
CA ASP A 240 -1.79 25.13 17.82
C ASP A 240 -3.10 24.94 17.03
N LEU A 241 -3.10 24.04 16.03
CA LEU A 241 -4.31 23.67 15.29
C LEU A 241 -5.32 22.98 16.22
N LEU A 242 -4.87 22.02 17.03
CA LEU A 242 -5.72 21.35 18.04
C LEU A 242 -6.33 22.36 19.01
N ALA A 243 -5.52 23.29 19.54
CA ALA A 243 -5.98 24.31 20.47
C ALA A 243 -7.09 25.18 19.85
N LYS A 244 -6.91 25.61 18.60
CA LYS A 244 -7.93 26.36 17.86
C LYS A 244 -9.21 25.53 17.64
N ALA A 245 -9.08 24.29 17.16
CA ALA A 245 -10.21 23.42 16.87
C ALA A 245 -11.05 23.10 18.13
N ARG A 246 -10.40 22.96 19.28
CA ARG A 246 -11.03 22.65 20.57
C ARG A 246 -11.26 23.85 21.47
N THR A 247 -10.96 25.05 21.00
CA THR A 247 -11.13 26.30 21.76
C THR A 247 -10.42 26.24 23.14
N LEU A 248 -9.19 25.68 23.15
CA LEU A 248 -8.38 25.58 24.36
C LEU A 248 -7.70 26.93 24.65
N SER A 249 -7.34 27.19 25.92
CA SER A 249 -6.58 28.37 26.27
C SER A 249 -5.19 28.35 25.61
N THR A 250 -4.58 29.50 25.39
CA THR A 250 -3.22 29.58 24.83
C THR A 250 -2.14 28.97 25.73
N THR A 251 -2.47 28.72 27.00
CA THR A 251 -1.59 28.16 28.03
C THR A 251 -1.94 26.72 28.40
N TRP A 252 -2.81 26.04 27.61
CA TRP A 252 -3.24 24.67 27.90
C TRP A 252 -2.10 23.67 27.92
N LEU A 253 -1.07 23.92 27.11
CA LEU A 253 0.12 23.09 26.98
C LEU A 253 1.34 23.86 27.48
N GLU A 254 1.80 23.52 28.68
CA GLU A 254 3.00 24.12 29.26
C GLU A 254 4.27 23.67 28.52
N ASN A 255 5.29 24.53 28.49
CA ASN A 255 6.53 24.26 27.76
C ASN A 255 7.19 22.93 28.17
N TRP A 256 7.21 22.61 29.46
CA TRP A 256 7.79 21.35 29.93
C TRP A 256 7.05 20.11 29.39
N LEU A 257 5.72 20.20 29.25
CA LEU A 257 4.90 19.11 28.73
C LEU A 257 5.09 19.00 27.20
N PHE A 258 5.19 20.13 26.51
CA PHE A 258 5.55 20.18 25.09
C PHE A 258 6.91 19.54 24.83
N ASP A 259 7.95 19.93 25.58
CA ASP A 259 9.30 19.36 25.45
C ASP A 259 9.31 17.85 25.74
N LYS A 260 8.49 17.40 26.71
CA LYS A 260 8.33 15.99 27.00
C LYS A 260 7.71 15.23 25.81
N VAL A 261 6.70 15.78 25.15
CA VAL A 261 6.11 15.17 23.93
C VAL A 261 7.14 15.05 22.83
N VAL A 262 7.86 16.12 22.54
CA VAL A 262 8.91 16.15 21.49
C VAL A 262 10.00 15.11 21.80
N SER A 263 10.41 15.00 23.05
CA SER A 263 11.38 13.99 23.49
C SER A 263 10.88 12.55 23.27
N HIS A 264 9.60 12.27 23.58
CA HIS A 264 8.99 10.94 23.36
C HIS A 264 8.83 10.62 21.88
N ALA A 265 8.63 11.63 21.05
CA ALA A 265 8.49 11.43 19.62
C ALA A 265 9.77 10.92 18.94
N ASN A 266 10.94 11.15 19.54
CA ASN A 266 12.23 10.61 19.10
C ASN A 266 12.47 10.74 17.59
N GLY A 267 12.23 11.92 17.02
CA GLY A 267 12.37 12.20 15.58
C GLY A 267 11.17 11.80 14.71
N LEU A 268 10.17 11.09 15.24
CA LEU A 268 9.06 10.53 14.47
C LEU A 268 7.87 11.51 14.40
N PHE A 269 7.62 12.07 13.22
CA PHE A 269 6.48 12.95 12.96
C PHE A 269 5.14 12.25 13.18
N ILE A 270 5.05 10.96 12.86
CA ILE A 270 3.84 10.16 13.07
C ILE A 270 3.44 10.06 14.56
N PHE A 271 4.42 10.10 15.48
CA PHE A 271 4.13 10.11 16.91
C PHE A 271 3.30 11.35 17.27
N ILE A 272 3.77 12.54 16.87
CA ILE A 272 3.06 13.81 17.10
C ILE A 272 1.66 13.78 16.50
N THR A 273 1.54 13.38 15.23
CA THR A 273 0.25 13.29 14.55
C THR A 273 -0.72 12.35 15.26
N THR A 274 -0.22 11.20 15.76
CA THR A 274 -1.04 10.22 16.48
C THR A 274 -1.48 10.75 17.84
N VAL A 275 -0.58 11.40 18.57
CA VAL A 275 -0.90 12.05 19.85
C VAL A 275 -1.98 13.11 19.64
N VAL A 276 -1.79 14.05 18.72
CA VAL A 276 -2.74 15.13 18.43
C VAL A 276 -4.12 14.56 18.10
N ARG A 277 -4.19 13.57 17.21
CA ARG A 277 -5.46 12.89 16.87
C ARG A 277 -6.10 12.18 18.06
N SER A 278 -5.31 11.61 18.97
CA SER A 278 -5.87 10.97 20.16
C SER A 278 -6.52 11.99 21.10
N LEU A 279 -5.97 13.21 21.12
CA LEU A 279 -6.47 14.33 21.92
C LEU A 279 -7.70 15.00 21.31
N GLU A 280 -7.91 14.90 19.99
CA GLU A 280 -9.13 15.41 19.33
C GLU A 280 -10.41 14.81 19.92
N TYR A 281 -10.36 13.54 20.34
CA TYR A 281 -11.49 12.78 20.86
C TYR A 281 -11.45 12.58 22.40
N SER A 282 -10.52 13.22 23.11
CA SER A 282 -10.40 13.11 24.56
C SER A 282 -11.34 14.09 25.28
N GLY A 283 -11.80 13.74 26.47
CA GLY A 283 -12.57 14.66 27.32
C GLY A 283 -11.72 15.84 27.82
N ASP A 284 -10.56 15.53 28.38
CA ASP A 284 -9.53 16.49 28.79
C ASP A 284 -8.23 16.20 28.04
N PRO A 285 -7.83 17.06 27.08
CA PRO A 285 -6.61 16.87 26.31
C PRO A 285 -5.34 16.89 27.15
N ARG A 286 -5.29 17.72 28.20
CA ARG A 286 -4.11 17.84 29.04
C ARG A 286 -3.91 16.59 29.90
N GLU A 287 -4.94 16.12 30.56
CA GLU A 287 -4.91 14.89 31.37
C GLU A 287 -4.58 13.68 30.50
N SER A 288 -5.23 13.56 29.33
CA SER A 288 -4.98 12.48 28.38
C SER A 288 -3.54 12.48 27.86
N LEU A 289 -2.97 13.66 27.61
CA LEU A 289 -1.56 13.81 27.19
C LEU A 289 -0.62 13.38 28.32
N MET A 290 -0.88 13.81 29.54
CA MET A 290 -0.06 13.42 30.71
C MET A 290 -0.06 11.90 30.90
N ALA A 291 -1.24 11.27 30.85
CA ALA A 291 -1.36 9.81 30.96
C ALA A 291 -0.62 9.08 29.82
N THR A 292 -0.62 9.64 28.62
CA THR A 292 0.11 9.08 27.47
C THR A 292 1.64 9.13 27.68
N LEU A 293 2.13 10.11 28.43
CA LEU A 293 3.56 10.37 28.65
C LEU A 293 4.04 9.95 30.05
N GLU A 294 3.27 9.17 30.82
CA GLU A 294 3.63 8.74 32.18
C GLU A 294 4.94 7.95 32.22
N ASN A 295 5.13 7.04 31.26
CA ASN A 295 6.33 6.25 31.16
C ASN A 295 7.47 7.05 30.49
N PRO A 296 8.74 6.85 30.90
CA PRO A 296 9.85 7.43 30.18
C PRO A 296 9.89 6.87 28.73
N PRO A 297 10.41 7.65 27.76
CA PRO A 297 10.49 7.18 26.39
C PRO A 297 11.35 5.92 26.30
N GLY A 298 10.74 4.83 25.85
CA GLY A 298 11.41 3.57 25.60
C GLY A 298 12.11 3.53 24.24
N THR A 299 12.70 2.40 23.92
CA THR A 299 13.36 2.18 22.61
C THR A 299 12.38 2.20 21.44
N ASN A 300 11.09 1.98 21.69
CA ASN A 300 10.02 2.00 20.69
C ASN A 300 8.81 2.81 21.17
N SER A 301 9.01 4.11 21.35
CA SER A 301 7.99 5.04 21.87
C SER A 301 6.69 5.02 21.07
N LEU A 302 6.75 4.75 19.76
CA LEU A 302 5.57 4.67 18.90
C LEU A 302 4.69 3.47 19.22
N TYR A 303 5.29 2.30 19.50
CA TYR A 303 4.53 1.11 19.89
C TYR A 303 3.95 1.22 21.32
N GLU A 304 4.68 1.91 22.19
CA GLU A 304 4.19 2.26 23.54
C GLU A 304 2.97 3.19 23.45
N LEU A 305 3.02 4.19 22.58
CA LEU A 305 1.88 5.06 22.31
C LEU A 305 0.66 4.27 21.79
N TYR A 306 0.85 3.37 20.83
CA TYR A 306 -0.25 2.52 20.33
C TYR A 306 -0.82 1.63 21.44
N THR A 307 0.04 1.04 22.26
CA THR A 307 -0.37 0.23 23.40
C THR A 307 -1.20 1.05 24.38
N THR A 308 -0.76 2.26 24.72
CA THR A 308 -1.48 3.16 25.63
C THR A 308 -2.86 3.53 25.08
N ILE A 309 -2.95 3.91 23.80
CA ILE A 309 -4.25 4.23 23.16
C ILE A 309 -5.19 3.02 23.21
N LEU A 310 -4.67 1.83 22.93
CA LEU A 310 -5.47 0.60 22.93
C LEU A 310 -5.90 0.18 24.34
N GLN A 311 -5.02 0.26 25.33
CA GLN A 311 -5.32 -0.09 26.71
C GLN A 311 -6.41 0.79 27.33
N GLN A 312 -6.40 2.08 27.01
CA GLN A 312 -7.42 3.02 27.47
C GLN A 312 -8.81 2.70 26.92
N ARG A 313 -8.89 2.07 25.74
CA ARG A 313 -10.15 1.89 25.00
C ARG A 313 -10.62 0.44 24.92
N ILE A 314 -9.70 -0.49 24.75
CA ILE A 314 -9.98 -1.93 24.57
C ILE A 314 -8.95 -2.73 25.38
N PRO A 315 -9.02 -2.71 26.72
CA PRO A 315 -8.07 -3.45 27.55
C PRO A 315 -8.15 -4.97 27.31
N PRO A 316 -7.04 -5.73 27.41
CA PRO A 316 -7.01 -7.18 27.17
C PRO A 316 -7.96 -8.01 28.03
N LYS A 317 -8.33 -7.50 29.20
CA LYS A 317 -9.33 -8.13 30.11
C LYS A 317 -10.77 -7.97 29.66
N ASN A 318 -11.04 -7.20 28.62
CA ASN A 318 -12.41 -7.00 28.11
C ASN A 318 -12.95 -8.32 27.52
N SER A 319 -14.22 -8.64 27.82
CA SER A 319 -14.90 -9.85 27.30
C SER A 319 -14.94 -9.95 25.77
N HIS A 320 -14.90 -8.80 25.09
CA HIS A 320 -14.91 -8.72 23.62
C HIS A 320 -13.52 -8.66 22.99
N PHE A 321 -12.43 -8.77 23.77
CA PHE A 321 -11.06 -8.61 23.31
C PHE A 321 -10.69 -9.61 22.18
N LYS A 322 -11.07 -10.88 22.31
CA LYS A 322 -10.88 -11.88 21.25
C LYS A 322 -11.65 -11.52 19.96
N GLY A 323 -12.82 -10.93 20.09
CA GLY A 323 -13.58 -10.39 18.96
C GLY A 323 -12.84 -9.25 18.28
N PHE A 324 -12.28 -8.34 19.06
CA PHE A 324 -11.44 -7.26 18.57
C PHE A 324 -10.21 -7.78 17.80
N GLN A 325 -9.47 -8.74 18.34
CA GLN A 325 -8.32 -9.36 17.64
C GLN A 325 -8.73 -9.96 16.30
N ARG A 326 -9.90 -10.62 16.20
CA ARG A 326 -10.41 -11.14 14.91
C ARG A 326 -10.72 -10.01 13.92
N VAL A 327 -11.36 -8.93 14.38
CA VAL A 327 -11.65 -7.74 13.55
C VAL A 327 -10.38 -7.13 12.99
N ILE A 328 -9.38 -6.90 13.84
CA ILE A 328 -8.07 -6.39 13.41
C ILE A 328 -7.40 -7.37 12.45
N GLY A 329 -7.46 -8.68 12.74
CA GLY A 329 -6.93 -9.71 11.85
C GLY A 329 -7.54 -9.63 10.45
N VAL A 330 -8.87 -9.61 10.35
CA VAL A 330 -9.59 -9.48 9.06
C VAL A 330 -9.15 -8.19 8.35
N LEU A 331 -9.16 -7.06 9.05
CA LEU A 331 -8.80 -5.76 8.48
C LEU A 331 -7.39 -5.77 7.88
N LEU A 332 -6.40 -6.25 8.64
CA LEU A 332 -5.00 -6.20 8.22
C LEU A 332 -4.67 -7.18 7.09
N VAL A 333 -5.20 -8.41 7.14
CA VAL A 333 -4.88 -9.41 6.11
C VAL A 333 -5.72 -9.25 4.84
N SER A 334 -6.85 -8.53 4.89
CA SER A 334 -7.64 -8.19 3.70
C SER A 334 -7.09 -6.97 2.96
N ALA A 335 -6.45 -6.04 3.66
CA ALA A 335 -6.01 -4.76 3.13
C ALA A 335 -5.17 -4.85 1.84
N PRO A 336 -4.20 -5.80 1.68
CA PRO A 336 -3.44 -5.95 0.44
C PRO A 336 -4.28 -6.32 -0.79
N TYR A 337 -5.47 -6.83 -0.59
CA TYR A 337 -6.37 -7.25 -1.65
C TYR A 337 -7.49 -6.23 -1.88
N ARG A 338 -8.19 -5.87 -0.82
CA ARG A 338 -9.31 -4.94 -0.86
C ARG A 338 -9.59 -4.38 0.54
N SER A 339 -9.71 -3.07 0.66
CA SER A 339 -10.28 -2.45 1.87
C SER A 339 -11.74 -2.85 2.01
N LEU A 340 -12.18 -3.11 3.23
CA LEU A 340 -13.51 -3.61 3.55
C LEU A 340 -14.28 -2.60 4.39
N ARG A 341 -15.60 -2.54 4.20
CA ARG A 341 -16.52 -1.75 5.03
C ARG A 341 -16.71 -2.40 6.40
N LYS A 342 -17.12 -1.61 7.39
CA LYS A 342 -17.35 -2.06 8.78
C LYS A 342 -18.26 -3.29 8.86
N GLU A 343 -19.32 -3.30 8.07
CA GLU A 343 -20.31 -4.37 8.02
C GLU A 343 -19.69 -5.68 7.51
N THR A 344 -18.96 -5.60 6.42
CA THR A 344 -18.27 -6.78 5.84
C THR A 344 -17.20 -7.33 6.77
N ILE A 345 -16.45 -6.46 7.45
CA ILE A 345 -15.46 -6.88 8.46
C ILE A 345 -16.16 -7.57 9.63
N ALA A 346 -17.29 -7.03 10.09
CA ALA A 346 -18.06 -7.60 11.19
C ALA A 346 -18.52 -9.03 10.87
N GLU A 347 -19.07 -9.24 9.67
CA GLU A 347 -19.52 -10.55 9.21
C GLU A 347 -18.36 -11.54 9.04
N LEU A 348 -17.23 -11.11 8.44
CA LEU A 348 -16.04 -11.95 8.28
C LEU A 348 -15.38 -12.30 9.61
N ALA A 349 -15.40 -11.41 10.59
CA ALA A 349 -14.85 -11.63 11.93
C ALA A 349 -15.81 -12.39 12.86
N GLY A 350 -17.09 -12.53 12.48
CA GLY A 350 -18.13 -13.10 13.33
C GLY A 350 -18.33 -12.27 14.60
N VAL A 351 -18.47 -10.93 14.45
CA VAL A 351 -18.65 -9.96 15.53
C VAL A 351 -19.83 -9.06 15.19
N GLU A 352 -20.56 -8.65 16.21
CA GLU A 352 -21.69 -7.72 16.04
C GLU A 352 -21.27 -6.40 15.39
N PRO A 353 -21.96 -5.94 14.32
CA PRO A 353 -21.59 -4.72 13.60
C PRO A 353 -21.53 -3.46 14.47
N THR A 354 -22.35 -3.39 15.52
CA THR A 354 -22.37 -2.28 16.48
C THR A 354 -21.08 -2.18 17.28
N LEU A 355 -20.48 -3.33 17.65
CA LEU A 355 -19.18 -3.37 18.33
C LEU A 355 -18.05 -2.91 17.39
N VAL A 356 -18.06 -3.39 16.15
CA VAL A 356 -17.03 -2.99 15.17
C VAL A 356 -17.10 -1.49 14.92
N ARG A 357 -18.30 -0.93 14.77
CA ARG A 357 -18.50 0.52 14.62
C ARG A 357 -17.94 1.28 15.82
N SER A 358 -18.31 0.88 17.04
CA SER A 358 -17.82 1.51 18.26
C SER A 358 -16.29 1.47 18.37
N TRP A 359 -15.67 0.31 18.05
CA TRP A 359 -14.20 0.21 18.08
C TRP A 359 -13.54 1.11 17.05
N MET A 360 -14.06 1.18 15.83
CA MET A 360 -13.47 2.03 14.78
C MET A 360 -13.61 3.53 15.13
N ASP A 361 -14.71 3.93 15.73
CA ASP A 361 -14.91 5.30 16.21
C ASP A 361 -13.93 5.64 17.36
N PHE A 362 -13.72 4.72 18.30
CA PHE A 362 -12.73 4.88 19.36
C PHE A 362 -11.29 4.89 18.87
N LEU A 363 -10.98 4.16 17.79
CA LEU A 363 -9.65 4.03 17.22
C LEU A 363 -9.43 4.94 16.01
N ALA A 364 -10.24 5.99 15.86
CA ALA A 364 -10.04 7.02 14.83
C ALA A 364 -8.61 7.60 14.76
N PRO A 365 -7.82 7.68 15.86
CA PRO A 365 -6.40 8.03 15.77
C PRO A 365 -5.55 7.05 14.97
N LEU A 366 -5.94 5.77 14.90
CA LEU A 366 -5.18 4.69 14.25
C LEU A 366 -5.78 4.28 12.90
N PHE A 367 -7.10 4.36 12.75
CA PHE A 367 -7.83 3.94 11.56
C PHE A 367 -8.68 5.09 11.00
N TYR A 368 -9.02 5.00 9.74
CA TYR A 368 -10.00 5.90 9.10
C TYR A 368 -10.81 5.12 8.07
N GLU A 369 -11.96 5.63 7.72
CA GLU A 369 -12.82 5.07 6.68
C GLU A 369 -12.86 6.02 5.48
N ASP A 370 -12.64 5.48 4.29
CA ASP A 370 -12.84 6.17 3.02
C ASP A 370 -14.01 5.53 2.24
N LYS A 371 -14.23 5.96 1.01
CA LYS A 371 -15.27 5.41 0.10
C LYS A 371 -15.10 3.90 -0.17
N ASN A 372 -13.92 3.34 0.03
CA ASN A 372 -13.59 1.95 -0.26
C ASN A 372 -13.64 1.06 1.00
N GLY A 373 -13.57 1.63 2.19
CA GLY A 373 -13.61 0.92 3.47
C GLY A 373 -12.61 1.43 4.51
N ILE A 374 -12.35 0.61 5.52
CA ILE A 374 -11.44 0.96 6.62
C ILE A 374 -9.99 0.76 6.20
N ARG A 375 -9.15 1.73 6.60
CA ARG A 375 -7.70 1.72 6.38
C ARG A 375 -6.93 2.10 7.64
N VAL A 376 -5.70 1.64 7.73
CA VAL A 376 -4.74 2.15 8.71
C VAL A 376 -4.27 3.55 8.31
N ARG A 377 -4.06 4.43 9.30
CA ARG A 377 -3.52 5.78 9.03
C ARG A 377 -2.04 5.76 8.68
N HIS A 378 -1.33 4.75 9.17
CA HIS A 378 0.10 4.58 8.89
C HIS A 378 0.48 3.11 8.98
N LEU A 379 1.44 2.69 8.15
CA LEU A 379 1.85 1.29 8.05
C LEU A 379 2.43 0.73 9.36
N SER A 380 3.08 1.58 10.19
CA SER A 380 3.60 1.15 11.50
C SER A 380 2.53 0.59 12.44
N ILE A 381 1.24 0.92 12.20
CA ILE A 381 0.10 0.35 12.94
C ILE A 381 -0.07 -1.12 12.55
N SER A 382 0.02 -1.44 11.26
CA SER A 382 0.02 -2.83 10.79
C SER A 382 1.22 -3.60 11.34
N ASP A 383 2.40 -2.98 11.32
CA ASP A 383 3.63 -3.59 11.87
C ASP A 383 3.49 -3.84 13.39
N PHE A 384 2.91 -2.90 14.13
CA PHE A 384 2.65 -3.07 15.57
C PHE A 384 1.78 -4.30 15.86
N PHE A 385 0.68 -4.47 15.13
CA PHE A 385 -0.22 -5.60 15.33
C PHE A 385 0.35 -6.92 14.82
N MET A 386 1.15 -6.94 13.76
CA MET A 386 1.59 -8.17 13.09
C MET A 386 3.02 -8.60 13.40
N SER A 387 3.86 -7.74 13.99
CA SER A 387 5.27 -8.04 14.26
C SER A 387 5.64 -8.02 15.74
N ASN A 388 4.81 -7.42 16.59
CA ASN A 388 5.09 -7.29 18.03
C ASN A 388 4.55 -8.48 18.83
N GLU A 389 5.16 -9.66 18.67
CA GLU A 389 4.71 -10.92 19.27
C GLU A 389 4.62 -10.88 20.81
N GLY A 390 5.35 -9.97 21.48
CA GLY A 390 5.27 -9.79 22.94
C GLY A 390 4.09 -8.95 23.41
N SER A 391 3.30 -8.37 22.50
CA SER A 391 2.14 -7.55 22.84
C SER A 391 0.87 -8.39 22.98
N ASP A 392 0.05 -8.06 23.98
CA ASP A 392 -1.32 -8.61 24.09
C ASP A 392 -2.16 -8.38 22.83
N TYR A 393 -1.86 -7.31 22.10
CA TYR A 393 -2.55 -6.91 20.86
C TYR A 393 -2.03 -7.60 19.60
N TYR A 394 -1.00 -8.42 19.72
CA TYR A 394 -0.42 -9.14 18.59
C TYR A 394 -1.47 -10.01 17.87
N VAL A 395 -1.47 -9.91 16.56
CA VAL A 395 -2.29 -10.72 15.65
C VAL A 395 -1.36 -11.53 14.75
N ASN A 396 -1.34 -12.84 14.92
CA ASN A 396 -0.57 -13.71 14.05
C ASN A 396 -1.16 -13.66 12.62
N PRO A 397 -0.43 -13.13 11.63
CA PRO A 397 -0.98 -12.93 10.28
C PRO A 397 -1.26 -14.24 9.55
N GLN A 398 -0.53 -15.30 9.89
CA GLN A 398 -0.75 -16.63 9.29
C GLN A 398 -2.08 -17.21 9.76
N ASN A 399 -2.33 -17.20 11.07
CA ASN A 399 -3.58 -17.68 11.64
C ASN A 399 -4.77 -16.83 11.15
N ALA A 400 -4.62 -15.51 11.10
CA ALA A 400 -5.66 -14.61 10.61
C ALA A 400 -6.04 -14.92 9.15
N ASN A 401 -5.04 -15.14 8.28
CA ASN A 401 -5.28 -15.53 6.89
C ASN A 401 -6.02 -16.88 6.79
N ILE A 402 -5.56 -17.91 7.49
CA ILE A 402 -6.20 -19.24 7.46
C ILE A 402 -7.65 -19.13 7.90
N GLN A 403 -7.93 -18.46 9.02
CA GLN A 403 -9.28 -18.29 9.54
C GLN A 403 -10.17 -17.51 8.57
N LEU A 404 -9.65 -16.45 7.93
CA LEU A 404 -10.37 -15.70 6.92
C LEU A 404 -10.67 -16.56 5.68
N GLY A 405 -9.70 -17.35 5.21
CA GLY A 405 -9.91 -18.29 4.09
C GLY A 405 -10.99 -19.32 4.37
N ILE A 406 -11.01 -19.89 5.60
CA ILE A 406 -12.06 -20.82 6.04
C ILE A 406 -13.41 -20.12 6.11
N THR A 407 -13.46 -18.89 6.63
CA THR A 407 -14.69 -18.09 6.70
C THR A 407 -15.23 -17.80 5.30
N CYS A 408 -14.37 -17.43 4.34
CA CYS A 408 -14.76 -17.27 2.94
C CYS A 408 -15.38 -18.54 2.36
N LEU A 409 -14.78 -19.72 2.60
CA LEU A 409 -15.34 -20.99 2.14
C LEU A 409 -16.71 -21.29 2.76
N LYS A 410 -16.90 -21.00 4.07
CA LYS A 410 -18.20 -21.14 4.75
C LYS A 410 -19.26 -20.27 4.11
N ILE A 411 -18.93 -19.03 3.82
CA ILE A 411 -19.83 -18.08 3.16
C ILE A 411 -20.20 -18.58 1.76
N MET A 412 -19.20 -19.01 0.98
CA MET A 412 -19.44 -19.54 -0.36
C MET A 412 -20.36 -20.77 -0.34
N VAL A 413 -20.10 -21.73 0.54
CA VAL A 413 -20.95 -22.92 0.70
C VAL A 413 -22.37 -22.55 1.17
N GLY A 414 -22.52 -21.53 1.99
CA GLY A 414 -23.82 -21.10 2.52
C GLY A 414 -24.64 -20.22 1.58
N GLN A 415 -24.00 -19.47 0.69
CA GLN A 415 -24.68 -18.43 -0.10
C GLN A 415 -24.66 -18.68 -1.63
N LEU A 416 -23.69 -19.44 -2.14
CA LEU A 416 -23.64 -19.73 -3.58
C LEU A 416 -24.75 -20.69 -3.97
N ARG A 417 -25.41 -20.38 -5.09
CA ARG A 417 -26.48 -21.18 -5.69
C ARG A 417 -26.50 -21.03 -7.19
N PHE A 418 -27.12 -21.95 -7.87
CA PHE A 418 -27.33 -21.85 -9.31
C PHE A 418 -28.13 -20.62 -9.69
N ASN A 419 -27.74 -19.96 -10.75
CA ASN A 419 -28.37 -18.75 -11.31
C ASN A 419 -28.60 -17.66 -10.24
N ILE A 420 -27.54 -17.33 -9.51
CA ILE A 420 -27.60 -16.44 -8.34
C ILE A 420 -28.21 -15.06 -8.67
N CYS A 421 -28.00 -14.55 -9.89
CA CYS A 421 -28.55 -13.28 -10.36
C CYS A 421 -29.93 -13.42 -11.03
N ASN A 422 -30.56 -14.59 -11.02
CA ASN A 422 -31.86 -14.85 -11.63
C ASN A 422 -31.94 -14.39 -13.11
N LEU A 423 -30.93 -14.77 -13.90
CA LEU A 423 -30.91 -14.49 -15.33
C LEU A 423 -31.96 -15.32 -16.05
N LYS A 424 -32.68 -14.70 -16.97
CA LYS A 424 -33.77 -15.36 -17.71
C LYS A 424 -33.26 -16.39 -18.71
N ASP A 425 -32.09 -16.17 -19.27
CA ASP A 425 -31.51 -17.05 -20.30
C ASP A 425 -29.98 -17.02 -20.20
N SER A 426 -29.37 -18.19 -19.99
CA SER A 426 -27.91 -18.36 -19.86
C SER A 426 -27.16 -18.32 -21.20
N ARG A 427 -27.86 -18.27 -22.33
CA ARG A 427 -27.25 -18.25 -23.68
C ARG A 427 -26.76 -16.86 -24.07
N PHE A 428 -27.23 -15.81 -23.40
CA PHE A 428 -26.78 -14.46 -23.68
C PHE A 428 -25.42 -14.18 -22.98
N ALA A 429 -24.54 -13.50 -23.70
CA ALA A 429 -23.32 -12.97 -23.10
C ALA A 429 -23.66 -11.93 -22.01
N ASN A 430 -22.87 -11.88 -20.93
CA ASN A 430 -23.07 -10.91 -19.84
C ASN A 430 -23.21 -9.47 -20.35
N ALA A 431 -22.42 -9.09 -21.37
CA ALA A 431 -22.48 -7.76 -21.99
C ALA A 431 -23.82 -7.43 -22.64
N SER A 432 -24.67 -8.44 -22.95
CA SER A 432 -25.99 -8.26 -23.56
C SER A 432 -27.13 -8.13 -22.53
N VAL A 433 -26.83 -8.30 -21.24
CA VAL A 433 -27.83 -8.19 -20.16
C VAL A 433 -27.85 -6.77 -19.64
N GLN A 434 -28.89 -6.01 -20.00
CA GLN A 434 -28.97 -4.56 -19.74
C GLN A 434 -28.97 -4.19 -18.24
N ASP A 435 -29.56 -5.02 -17.38
CA ASP A 435 -29.69 -4.78 -15.93
C ASP A 435 -28.72 -5.62 -15.09
N LEU A 436 -27.64 -6.15 -15.70
CA LEU A 436 -26.73 -7.08 -15.04
C LEU A 436 -26.10 -6.50 -13.77
N GLN A 437 -25.60 -5.26 -13.83
CA GLN A 437 -24.96 -4.65 -12.66
C GLN A 437 -25.93 -4.52 -11.48
N SER A 438 -27.15 -4.06 -11.72
CA SER A 438 -28.19 -3.97 -10.68
C SER A 438 -28.54 -5.35 -10.08
N ARG A 439 -28.51 -6.40 -10.88
CA ARG A 439 -28.72 -7.77 -10.40
C ARG A 439 -27.54 -8.27 -9.56
N ILE A 440 -26.31 -7.97 -9.97
CA ILE A 440 -25.10 -8.27 -9.21
C ILE A 440 -25.16 -7.58 -7.84
N ASP A 441 -25.40 -6.27 -7.82
CA ASP A 441 -25.45 -5.46 -6.59
C ASP A 441 -26.51 -6.00 -5.61
N LYS A 442 -27.64 -6.48 -6.13
CA LYS A 442 -28.73 -7.02 -5.32
C LYS A 442 -28.49 -8.44 -4.81
N ASN A 443 -27.86 -9.31 -5.61
CA ASN A 443 -27.83 -10.76 -5.34
C ASN A 443 -26.44 -11.27 -4.91
N ILE A 444 -25.38 -10.48 -5.14
CA ILE A 444 -24.00 -10.85 -4.78
C ILE A 444 -23.43 -9.75 -3.87
N PRO A 445 -23.73 -9.76 -2.56
CA PRO A 445 -23.23 -8.76 -1.61
C PRO A 445 -21.70 -8.71 -1.60
N ASP A 446 -21.14 -7.61 -1.13
CA ASP A 446 -19.68 -7.37 -1.00
C ASP A 446 -18.96 -8.53 -0.30
N LEU A 447 -19.59 -9.11 0.72
CA LEU A 447 -19.10 -10.29 1.45
C LEU A 447 -18.89 -11.50 0.55
N VAL A 448 -19.87 -11.80 -0.34
CA VAL A 448 -19.81 -12.92 -1.27
C VAL A 448 -18.79 -12.62 -2.37
N GLN A 449 -18.79 -11.41 -2.91
CA GLN A 449 -17.80 -10.98 -3.90
C GLN A 449 -16.37 -11.17 -3.36
N TYR A 450 -16.10 -10.63 -2.16
CA TYR A 450 -14.81 -10.76 -1.51
C TYR A 450 -14.42 -12.23 -1.32
N SER A 451 -15.33 -13.02 -0.78
CA SER A 451 -15.10 -14.45 -0.54
C SER A 451 -14.76 -15.19 -1.84
N CYS A 452 -15.51 -14.97 -2.92
CA CYS A 452 -15.25 -15.59 -4.21
C CYS A 452 -13.92 -15.20 -4.84
N LEU A 453 -13.46 -13.97 -4.62
CA LEU A 453 -12.24 -13.44 -5.23
C LEU A 453 -10.97 -13.87 -4.47
N TYR A 454 -11.01 -13.93 -3.12
CA TYR A 454 -9.79 -13.96 -2.32
C TYR A 454 -9.63 -15.17 -1.39
N TRP A 455 -10.61 -16.09 -1.30
CA TRP A 455 -10.53 -17.27 -0.43
C TRP A 455 -9.24 -18.08 -0.58
N SER A 456 -8.80 -18.31 -1.81
CA SER A 456 -7.60 -19.10 -2.10
C SER A 456 -6.31 -18.36 -1.72
N ASN A 457 -6.31 -17.02 -1.78
CA ASN A 457 -5.19 -16.20 -1.37
C ASN A 457 -4.96 -16.35 0.14
N HIS A 458 -6.03 -16.24 0.91
CA HIS A 458 -5.98 -16.39 2.36
C HIS A 458 -5.66 -17.82 2.78
N LEU A 459 -6.37 -18.80 2.24
CA LEU A 459 -6.17 -20.20 2.61
C LEU A 459 -4.75 -20.69 2.31
N CYS A 460 -4.10 -20.17 1.29
CA CYS A 460 -2.79 -20.59 0.81
C CYS A 460 -1.67 -19.60 1.11
N SER A 461 -1.88 -18.63 1.99
CA SER A 461 -0.87 -17.65 2.38
C SER A 461 0.30 -18.25 3.16
N THR A 462 0.13 -19.44 3.70
CA THR A 462 1.15 -20.17 4.46
C THR A 462 1.42 -21.55 3.90
N PRO A 463 2.70 -22.00 3.87
CA PRO A 463 3.03 -23.40 3.63
C PRO A 463 2.47 -24.27 4.77
N GLU A 464 1.94 -25.41 4.42
CA GLU A 464 1.54 -26.57 5.23
C GLU A 464 1.48 -26.36 6.76
N ASN A 465 0.38 -25.81 7.28
CA ASN A 465 -0.07 -26.15 8.62
C ASN A 465 -1.18 -27.19 8.50
N ASP A 466 -1.12 -28.21 9.34
CA ASP A 466 -2.05 -29.33 9.40
C ASP A 466 -3.41 -28.89 9.98
N ASP A 467 -4.07 -27.95 9.26
CA ASP A 467 -5.36 -27.41 9.64
C ASP A 467 -6.48 -28.33 9.12
N GLN A 468 -6.90 -29.26 9.98
CA GLN A 468 -7.98 -30.21 9.70
C GLN A 468 -9.30 -29.50 9.34
N HIS A 469 -9.59 -28.36 9.98
CA HIS A 469 -10.83 -27.58 9.72
C HIS A 469 -10.82 -26.93 8.34
N GLY A 470 -9.70 -26.39 7.90
CA GLY A 470 -9.56 -25.83 6.55
C GLY A 470 -9.73 -26.89 5.47
N ARG A 471 -9.21 -28.12 5.70
CA ARG A 471 -9.36 -29.26 4.79
C ARG A 471 -10.81 -29.70 4.65
N GLU A 472 -11.56 -29.77 5.76
CA GLU A 472 -12.97 -30.18 5.75
C GLU A 472 -13.84 -29.19 4.95
N HIS A 473 -13.67 -27.88 5.17
CA HIS A 473 -14.42 -26.87 4.44
C HIS A 473 -14.05 -26.82 2.95
N LEU A 474 -12.77 -26.98 2.64
CA LEU A 474 -12.30 -27.09 1.26
C LEU A 474 -12.88 -28.32 0.56
N ARG A 475 -12.90 -29.47 1.25
CA ARG A 475 -13.48 -30.71 0.75
C ARG A 475 -14.97 -30.53 0.45
N LYS A 476 -15.73 -29.96 1.39
CA LYS A 476 -17.17 -29.69 1.21
C LYS A 476 -17.42 -28.77 0.00
N PHE A 477 -16.57 -27.75 -0.19
CA PHE A 477 -16.65 -26.88 -1.35
C PHE A 477 -16.39 -27.65 -2.65
N ILE A 478 -15.31 -28.45 -2.72
CA ILE A 478 -14.87 -29.13 -3.95
C ILE A 478 -15.81 -30.29 -4.32
N GLU A 479 -16.27 -31.08 -3.34
CA GLU A 479 -17.14 -32.26 -3.58
C GLU A 479 -18.59 -31.88 -3.91
N GLY A 480 -19.02 -30.64 -3.64
CA GLY A 480 -20.33 -30.13 -4.00
C GLY A 480 -20.37 -29.45 -5.37
N CYS A 481 -21.52 -28.89 -5.71
CA CYS A 481 -21.71 -28.11 -6.94
C CYS A 481 -21.15 -26.68 -6.82
N TYR A 482 -20.57 -26.31 -5.67
CA TYR A 482 -20.12 -24.95 -5.37
C TYR A 482 -19.04 -24.41 -6.31
N PRO A 483 -18.08 -25.21 -6.84
CA PRO A 483 -17.13 -24.71 -7.84
C PRO A 483 -17.82 -24.19 -9.11
N LEU A 484 -18.94 -24.81 -9.53
CA LEU A 484 -19.71 -24.35 -10.69
C LEU A 484 -20.40 -23.01 -10.41
N PHE A 485 -21.02 -22.87 -9.25
CA PHE A 485 -21.66 -21.62 -8.82
C PHE A 485 -20.62 -20.50 -8.61
N TRP A 486 -19.44 -20.87 -8.12
CA TRP A 486 -18.32 -19.94 -7.99
C TRP A 486 -17.83 -19.42 -9.36
N ILE A 487 -17.66 -20.30 -10.35
CA ILE A 487 -17.29 -19.91 -11.72
C ILE A 487 -18.37 -19.00 -12.33
N GLU A 488 -19.65 -19.27 -12.08
CA GLU A 488 -20.75 -18.40 -12.48
C GLU A 488 -20.57 -16.99 -11.89
N VAL A 489 -20.32 -16.88 -10.58
CA VAL A 489 -20.07 -15.58 -9.92
C VAL A 489 -18.84 -14.89 -10.51
N LEU A 490 -17.75 -15.61 -10.74
CA LEU A 490 -16.55 -15.03 -11.38
C LEU A 490 -16.86 -14.51 -12.79
N SER A 491 -17.70 -15.21 -13.55
CA SER A 491 -18.16 -14.78 -14.87
C SER A 491 -18.97 -13.49 -14.78
N LEU A 492 -19.92 -13.42 -13.86
CA LEU A 492 -20.76 -12.25 -13.64
C LEU A 492 -19.95 -11.02 -13.24
N LEU A 493 -18.88 -11.21 -12.44
CA LEU A 493 -17.96 -10.16 -12.01
C LEU A 493 -16.89 -9.82 -13.08
N GLY A 494 -16.84 -10.51 -14.21
CA GLY A 494 -15.79 -10.33 -15.22
C GLY A 494 -14.40 -10.83 -14.80
N MET A 495 -14.31 -11.73 -13.80
CA MET A 495 -13.09 -12.15 -13.13
C MET A 495 -12.74 -13.64 -13.33
N VAL A 496 -13.23 -14.27 -14.40
CA VAL A 496 -13.01 -15.71 -14.69
C VAL A 496 -11.52 -16.06 -14.74
N SER A 497 -10.68 -15.10 -15.17
CA SER A 497 -9.22 -15.31 -15.27
C SER A 497 -8.53 -15.69 -13.96
N ILE A 498 -9.12 -15.39 -12.80
CA ILE A 498 -8.55 -15.77 -11.50
C ILE A 498 -8.91 -17.22 -11.10
N GLY A 499 -9.88 -17.84 -11.74
CA GLY A 499 -10.40 -19.15 -11.35
C GLY A 499 -9.33 -20.25 -11.40
N ALA A 500 -8.68 -20.44 -12.54
CA ALA A 500 -7.64 -21.45 -12.70
C ALA A 500 -6.41 -21.21 -11.82
N PRO A 501 -5.86 -19.98 -11.70
CA PRO A 501 -4.80 -19.68 -10.75
C PRO A 501 -5.17 -19.99 -9.29
N SER A 502 -6.39 -19.69 -8.86
CA SER A 502 -6.87 -19.99 -7.50
C SER A 502 -6.87 -21.47 -7.20
N LEU A 503 -7.43 -22.29 -8.09
CA LEU A 503 -7.45 -23.74 -7.93
C LEU A 503 -6.03 -24.35 -7.96
N ARG A 504 -5.17 -23.87 -8.87
CA ARG A 504 -3.76 -24.32 -8.93
C ARG A 504 -2.99 -24.00 -7.65
N ARG A 505 -3.26 -22.85 -7.05
CA ARG A 505 -2.67 -22.46 -5.76
C ARG A 505 -3.04 -23.45 -4.67
N VAL A 506 -4.32 -23.76 -4.54
CA VAL A 506 -4.83 -24.72 -3.54
C VAL A 506 -4.26 -26.12 -3.77
N LEU A 507 -4.24 -26.59 -5.01
CA LEU A 507 -3.65 -27.89 -5.36
C LEU A 507 -2.18 -27.99 -4.98
N ARG A 508 -1.41 -26.94 -5.20
CA ARG A 508 0.03 -26.92 -4.87
C ARG A 508 0.31 -26.89 -3.38
N THR A 509 -0.53 -26.20 -2.60
CA THR A 509 -0.27 -25.96 -1.16
C THR A 509 -0.99 -26.93 -0.26
N ARG A 510 -2.16 -27.48 -0.66
CA ARG A 510 -3.03 -28.28 0.22
C ARG A 510 -3.25 -29.73 -0.23
N VAL A 511 -2.88 -30.09 -1.46
CA VAL A 511 -3.12 -31.44 -2.00
C VAL A 511 -1.85 -32.30 -2.09
N LYS A 512 -0.67 -31.79 -1.72
CA LYS A 512 0.62 -32.50 -1.75
C LYS A 512 0.73 -33.74 -0.81
N VAL A 513 -0.33 -34.14 -0.12
CA VAL A 513 -0.26 -35.17 0.92
C VAL A 513 -1.02 -36.43 0.54
N SER A 514 -1.06 -36.88 -0.72
CA SER A 514 -1.59 -38.24 -1.01
C SER A 514 -1.16 -38.83 -2.36
N ILE A 515 0.09 -38.69 -2.73
CA ILE A 515 0.70 -39.59 -3.72
C ILE A 515 1.94 -40.21 -3.07
N ALA A 516 1.73 -41.03 -2.04
CA ALA A 516 2.69 -42.09 -1.75
C ALA A 516 2.52 -43.13 -2.88
N PRO A 517 3.57 -43.52 -3.59
CA PRO A 517 3.46 -44.61 -4.57
C PRO A 517 3.05 -45.87 -3.80
N ALA A 518 1.96 -46.50 -4.23
CA ALA A 518 1.64 -47.84 -3.81
C ALA A 518 2.88 -48.68 -4.12
N ARG A 519 3.56 -49.14 -3.05
CA ARG A 519 4.61 -50.15 -3.19
C ARG A 519 3.87 -51.42 -3.61
N GLY A 520 4.10 -51.84 -4.90
CA GLY A 520 3.84 -53.15 -5.39
C GLY A 520 4.86 -54.17 -4.80
#